data_2bbca17bbf64cc4771bf3a57f3b4f708
#
_entry.id   2bbca17bbf64cc4771bf3a57f3b4f708
#
_cell.length_a   1.000
_cell.length_b   1.000
_cell.length_c   1.000
_cell.angle_alpha   90.00
_cell.angle_beta   90.00
_cell.angle_gamma   90.00
#
_symmetry.space_group_name_H-M   'P 1'
#
loop_
_entity.id
_entity.type
_entity.pdbx_description
1 polymer ?
#
loop_
_entity_poly.entity_id
_entity_poly.type
_entity_poly.pdbx_seq_one_letter_code
_entity_poly.pdbx_strand_id
1 'polypeptide(L)'
;FGGSHNRYEEFTRLLNDLASDLKPLIIQPEPGKPKLTGIKLYVYGFSRGAAAARTFVRWLSELLPPPAAEGEKPPQCLQTGGMRLPVSVEFLGLLDTVASVGVAHVVPVADGHMSWADGTMELPDDETYGGLIKKCVHLVSGHEQRLCFPLDSVRRANGKYPPCATEVV
;
A
#
# COMPACT_ATOMS: atom_id res chain seq x y z
N PHE A 1 -1.34 9.60 -20.63
CA PHE A 1 -1.99 8.90 -19.52
C PHE A 1 -1.52 7.44 -19.34
N GLY A 2 -0.22 7.18 -19.42
CA GLY A 2 0.39 5.89 -19.10
C GLY A 2 0.93 5.80 -17.66
N GLY A 3 0.34 6.55 -16.71
CA GLY A 3 0.99 6.83 -15.43
C GLY A 3 1.01 5.70 -14.39
N SER A 4 0.14 4.71 -14.46
CA SER A 4 0.07 3.67 -13.43
C SER A 4 1.07 2.54 -13.67
N HIS A 5 1.18 2.07 -14.90
CA HIS A 5 2.12 1.02 -15.28
C HIS A 5 3.57 1.47 -15.06
N ASN A 6 3.90 2.68 -15.50
CA ASN A 6 5.23 3.26 -15.27
C ASN A 6 5.58 3.43 -13.77
N ARG A 7 4.60 3.78 -12.94
CA ARG A 7 4.84 3.94 -11.48
C ARG A 7 5.06 2.60 -10.78
N TYR A 8 4.35 1.57 -11.20
CA TYR A 8 4.55 0.22 -10.68
C TYR A 8 5.93 -0.31 -11.08
N GLU A 9 6.34 -0.13 -12.32
CA GLU A 9 7.67 -0.50 -12.80
C GLU A 9 8.78 0.27 -12.06
N GLU A 10 8.59 1.57 -11.86
CA GLU A 10 9.53 2.40 -11.11
C GLU A 10 9.62 1.97 -9.63
N PHE A 11 8.49 1.65 -9.01
CA PHE A 11 8.46 1.10 -7.66
C PHE A 11 9.19 -0.24 -7.56
N THR A 12 8.95 -1.14 -8.51
CA THR A 12 9.63 -2.44 -8.57
C THR A 12 11.13 -2.27 -8.79
N ARG A 13 11.55 -1.33 -9.64
CA ARG A 13 12.95 -0.98 -9.84
C ARG A 13 13.59 -0.45 -8.57
N LEU A 14 12.95 0.50 -7.89
CA LEU A 14 13.42 1.04 -6.60
C LEU A 14 13.62 -0.05 -5.54
N LEU A 15 12.69 -1.00 -5.45
CA LEU A 15 12.84 -2.13 -4.52
C LEU A 15 14.00 -3.05 -4.91
N ASN A 16 14.21 -3.28 -6.19
CA ASN A 16 15.34 -4.09 -6.68
C ASN A 16 16.68 -3.39 -6.43
N ASP A 17 16.76 -2.09 -6.66
CA ASP A 17 17.96 -1.28 -6.38
C ASP A 17 18.26 -1.29 -4.89
N LEU A 18 17.26 -1.03 -4.04
CA LEU A 18 17.39 -1.11 -2.59
C LEU A 18 17.84 -2.50 -2.13
N ALA A 19 17.29 -3.55 -2.71
CA ALA A 19 17.68 -4.92 -2.39
C ALA A 19 19.11 -5.21 -2.81
N SER A 20 19.56 -4.68 -3.94
CA SER A 20 20.96 -4.79 -4.39
C SER A 20 21.90 -4.12 -3.41
N ASP A 21 21.57 -2.92 -2.95
CA ASP A 21 22.37 -2.16 -1.97
C ASP A 21 22.40 -2.84 -0.60
N LEU A 22 21.31 -3.49 -0.20
CA LEU A 22 21.19 -4.19 1.07
C LEU A 22 21.81 -5.60 1.05
N LYS A 23 22.04 -6.19 -0.13
CA LYS A 23 22.56 -7.54 -0.30
C LYS A 23 23.85 -7.81 0.49
N PRO A 24 24.87 -6.93 0.48
CA PRO A 24 26.09 -7.14 1.26
C PRO A 24 25.85 -7.21 2.77
N LEU A 25 24.86 -6.45 3.26
CA LEU A 25 24.51 -6.40 4.69
C LEU A 25 23.76 -7.65 5.19
N ILE A 26 23.17 -8.42 4.26
CA ILE A 26 22.38 -9.61 4.58
C ILE A 26 23.18 -10.88 4.40
N ILE A 27 23.93 -11.01 3.28
CA ILE A 27 24.58 -12.26 2.86
C ILE A 27 25.97 -12.42 3.50
N GLN A 28 26.71 -11.35 3.67
CA GLN A 28 28.06 -11.37 4.25
C GLN A 28 28.18 -10.30 5.32
N PRO A 29 27.53 -10.45 6.48
CA PRO A 29 27.75 -9.52 7.57
C PRO A 29 29.19 -9.67 8.06
N GLU A 30 29.97 -8.61 7.95
CA GLU A 30 31.31 -8.58 8.56
C GLU A 30 31.17 -8.77 10.08
N PRO A 31 32.11 -9.50 10.72
CA PRO A 31 32.08 -9.66 12.17
C PRO A 31 32.06 -8.29 12.88
N GLY A 32 31.07 -8.10 13.75
CA GLY A 32 30.88 -6.85 14.50
C GLY A 32 30.04 -5.78 13.81
N LYS A 33 29.58 -5.99 12.57
CA LYS A 33 28.62 -5.06 11.92
C LYS A 33 27.16 -5.50 12.16
N PRO A 34 26.23 -4.53 12.23
CA PRO A 34 24.80 -4.84 12.40
C PRO A 34 24.27 -5.66 11.21
N LYS A 35 23.46 -6.68 11.53
CA LYS A 35 22.76 -7.50 10.54
C LYS A 35 21.39 -6.93 10.26
N LEU A 36 21.01 -6.79 8.97
CA LEU A 36 19.66 -6.43 8.58
C LEU A 36 18.73 -7.64 8.76
N THR A 37 17.69 -7.47 9.56
CA THR A 37 16.74 -8.55 9.90
C THR A 37 15.38 -8.39 9.23
N GLY A 38 15.05 -7.21 8.71
CA GLY A 38 13.77 -6.94 8.06
C GLY A 38 13.56 -5.47 7.74
N ILE A 39 12.47 -5.18 7.05
CA ILE A 39 12.04 -3.82 6.68
C ILE A 39 10.74 -3.50 7.41
N LYS A 40 10.74 -2.40 8.14
CA LYS A 40 9.55 -1.82 8.78
C LYS A 40 9.19 -0.52 8.10
N LEU A 41 8.01 -0.48 7.51
CA LEU A 41 7.54 0.67 6.76
C LEU A 41 6.55 1.49 7.59
N TYR A 42 6.72 2.80 7.56
CA TYR A 42 5.80 3.80 8.10
C TYR A 42 5.37 4.65 6.92
N VAL A 43 4.12 4.47 6.49
CA VAL A 43 3.59 5.08 5.27
C VAL A 43 2.51 6.07 5.67
N TYR A 44 2.55 7.26 5.12
CA TYR A 44 1.51 8.26 5.40
C TYR A 44 1.29 9.18 4.20
N GLY A 45 0.11 9.74 4.12
CA GLY A 45 -0.23 10.68 3.06
C GLY A 45 -1.46 11.53 3.39
N PHE A 46 -1.55 12.68 2.73
CA PHE A 46 -2.67 13.60 2.80
C PHE A 46 -3.34 13.72 1.43
N SER A 47 -4.68 13.73 1.39
CA SER A 47 -5.48 13.92 0.18
C SER A 47 -5.07 12.91 -0.92
N ARG A 48 -4.62 13.36 -2.09
CA ARG A 48 -4.09 12.48 -3.15
C ARG A 48 -2.86 11.68 -2.73
N GLY A 49 -2.09 12.20 -1.78
CA GLY A 49 -0.97 11.48 -1.17
C GLY A 49 -1.45 10.30 -0.32
N ALA A 50 -2.62 10.40 0.32
CA ALA A 50 -3.22 9.29 1.04
C ALA A 50 -3.71 8.19 0.07
N ALA A 51 -4.29 8.56 -1.08
CA ALA A 51 -4.60 7.62 -2.15
C ALA A 51 -3.34 6.91 -2.67
N ALA A 52 -2.26 7.64 -2.91
CA ALA A 52 -0.98 7.08 -3.31
C ALA A 52 -0.40 6.14 -2.25
N ALA A 53 -0.52 6.46 -0.96
CA ALA A 53 -0.09 5.61 0.14
C ALA A 53 -0.86 4.27 0.18
N ARG A 54 -2.17 4.30 -0.05
CA ARG A 54 -3.00 3.09 -0.16
C ARG A 54 -2.58 2.23 -1.35
N THR A 55 -2.43 2.84 -2.52
CA THR A 55 -1.96 2.17 -3.74
C THR A 55 -0.57 1.55 -3.54
N PHE A 56 0.34 2.25 -2.88
CA PHE A 56 1.66 1.72 -2.55
C PHE A 56 1.57 0.43 -1.72
N VAL A 57 0.76 0.41 -0.68
CA VAL A 57 0.61 -0.77 0.17
C VAL A 57 -0.07 -1.92 -0.58
N ARG A 58 -0.99 -1.62 -1.50
CA ARG A 58 -1.59 -2.61 -2.39
C ARG A 58 -0.52 -3.25 -3.28
N TRP A 59 0.27 -2.46 -3.98
CA TRP A 59 1.36 -2.96 -4.83
C TRP A 59 2.42 -3.74 -4.03
N LEU A 60 2.73 -3.29 -2.82
CA LEU A 60 3.63 -4.02 -1.93
C LEU A 60 3.10 -5.43 -1.65
N SER A 61 1.79 -5.59 -1.39
CA SER A 61 1.20 -6.90 -1.16
C SER A 61 1.28 -7.81 -2.40
N GLU A 62 1.16 -7.26 -3.59
CA GLU A 62 1.26 -7.99 -4.86
C GLU A 62 2.70 -8.49 -5.16
N LEU A 63 3.70 -7.88 -4.54
CA LEU A 63 5.10 -8.31 -4.63
C LEU A 63 5.48 -9.40 -3.62
N LEU A 64 4.60 -9.73 -2.69
CA LEU A 64 4.85 -10.83 -1.76
C LEU A 64 4.78 -12.16 -2.51
N PRO A 65 5.62 -13.14 -2.14
CA PRO A 65 5.56 -14.46 -2.76
C PRO A 65 4.21 -15.13 -2.48
N PRO A 66 3.72 -15.97 -3.38
CA PRO A 66 2.49 -16.71 -3.15
C PRO A 66 2.61 -17.62 -1.91
N PRO A 67 1.49 -18.02 -1.30
CA PRO A 67 1.48 -19.01 -0.24
C PRO A 67 2.10 -20.33 -0.72
N ALA A 68 2.77 -21.04 0.19
CA ALA A 68 3.43 -22.30 -0.13
C ALA A 68 2.43 -23.43 -0.38
N ALA A 69 1.25 -23.36 0.25
CA ALA A 69 0.15 -24.30 0.06
C ALA A 69 -1.21 -23.56 0.04
N GLU A 70 -2.22 -24.23 -0.51
CA GLU A 70 -3.59 -23.70 -0.51
C GLU A 70 -4.10 -23.52 0.93
N GLY A 71 -4.61 -22.34 1.23
CA GLY A 71 -5.08 -21.96 2.57
C GLY A 71 -4.00 -21.43 3.53
N GLU A 72 -2.73 -21.43 3.13
CA GLU A 72 -1.68 -20.75 3.88
C GLU A 72 -1.60 -19.25 3.50
N LYS A 73 -1.19 -18.43 4.46
CA LYS A 73 -0.94 -17.02 4.17
C LYS A 73 0.40 -16.85 3.47
N PRO A 74 0.50 -15.95 2.47
CA PRO A 74 1.77 -15.66 1.83
C PRO A 74 2.80 -15.19 2.85
N PRO A 75 4.06 -15.61 2.72
CA PRO A 75 5.13 -15.11 3.56
C PRO A 75 5.26 -13.59 3.43
N GLN A 76 5.24 -12.86 4.55
CA GLN A 76 5.41 -11.40 4.55
C GLN A 76 6.89 -11.05 4.40
N CYS A 77 7.44 -11.39 3.26
CA CYS A 77 8.82 -11.09 2.92
C CYS A 77 8.95 -10.73 1.45
N LEU A 78 9.82 -9.78 1.16
CA LEU A 78 10.26 -9.52 -0.19
C LEU A 78 11.29 -10.55 -0.61
N GLN A 79 11.14 -11.07 -1.83
CA GLN A 79 12.10 -11.99 -2.43
C GLN A 79 12.77 -11.30 -3.62
N THR A 80 14.05 -11.05 -3.50
CA THR A 80 14.81 -10.42 -4.58
C THR A 80 16.28 -10.88 -4.53
N GLY A 81 16.87 -11.16 -5.68
CA GLY A 81 18.28 -11.57 -5.79
C GLY A 81 18.65 -12.79 -4.94
N GLY A 82 17.71 -13.72 -4.69
CA GLY A 82 17.93 -14.90 -3.85
C GLY A 82 17.81 -14.64 -2.34
N MET A 83 17.45 -13.43 -1.94
CA MET A 83 17.24 -13.05 -0.54
C MET A 83 15.77 -13.08 -0.16
N ARG A 84 15.50 -13.38 1.12
CA ARG A 84 14.19 -13.25 1.74
C ARG A 84 14.29 -12.24 2.89
N LEU A 85 13.65 -11.10 2.72
CA LEU A 85 13.68 -10.02 3.70
C LEU A 85 12.28 -9.79 4.26
N PRO A 86 12.03 -10.07 5.55
CA PRO A 86 10.74 -9.78 6.18
C PRO A 86 10.36 -8.32 6.01
N VAL A 87 9.10 -8.07 5.65
CA VAL A 87 8.55 -6.72 5.48
C VAL A 87 7.24 -6.58 6.21
N SER A 88 7.02 -5.43 6.83
CA SER A 88 5.75 -5.06 7.45
C SER A 88 5.48 -3.57 7.29
N VAL A 89 4.21 -3.21 7.19
CA VAL A 89 3.73 -1.83 7.30
C VAL A 89 3.30 -1.63 8.73
N GLU A 90 4.19 -1.09 9.56
CA GLU A 90 3.94 -0.87 10.99
C GLU A 90 2.84 0.16 11.22
N PHE A 91 2.80 1.19 10.37
CA PHE A 91 1.79 2.23 10.44
C PHE A 91 1.44 2.77 9.07
N LEU A 92 0.15 2.87 8.78
CA LEU A 92 -0.41 3.52 7.61
C LEU A 92 -1.27 4.70 8.08
N GLY A 93 -0.76 5.91 7.91
CA GLY A 93 -1.44 7.16 8.27
C GLY A 93 -2.08 7.80 7.06
N LEU A 94 -3.40 7.89 7.04
CA LEU A 94 -4.16 8.48 5.96
C LEU A 94 -4.88 9.72 6.46
N LEU A 95 -4.73 10.82 5.75
CA LEU A 95 -5.39 12.07 6.07
C LEU A 95 -6.24 12.49 4.87
N ASP A 96 -7.55 12.46 5.06
CA ASP A 96 -8.54 13.00 4.12
C ASP A 96 -8.34 12.46 2.69
N THR A 97 -8.40 11.15 2.52
CA THR A 97 -8.12 10.48 1.24
C THR A 97 -9.05 10.94 0.14
N VAL A 98 -8.49 11.43 -0.95
CA VAL A 98 -9.21 11.83 -2.16
C VAL A 98 -8.50 11.24 -3.37
N ALA A 99 -9.16 10.30 -4.05
CA ALA A 99 -8.62 9.70 -5.28
C ALA A 99 -8.97 10.49 -6.52
N SER A 100 -10.16 11.07 -6.53
CA SER A 100 -10.70 11.70 -7.72
C SER A 100 -10.15 13.08 -7.95
N VAL A 101 -9.90 13.38 -9.19
CA VAL A 101 -9.43 14.67 -9.67
C VAL A 101 -10.65 15.46 -10.15
N GLY A 102 -11.25 16.20 -9.25
CA GLY A 102 -12.18 17.31 -9.46
C GLY A 102 -13.39 17.09 -10.34
N VAL A 103 -13.23 16.93 -11.62
CA VAL A 103 -14.33 16.95 -12.60
C VAL A 103 -14.90 15.55 -12.91
N ALA A 104 -14.24 14.49 -12.47
CA ALA A 104 -14.57 13.12 -12.85
C ALA A 104 -15.95 12.65 -12.35
N HIS A 105 -16.45 13.17 -11.23
CA HIS A 105 -17.77 12.86 -10.73
C HIS A 105 -18.93 13.55 -11.48
N VAL A 106 -18.64 14.56 -12.29
CA VAL A 106 -19.65 15.35 -13.01
C VAL A 106 -19.82 14.89 -14.45
N VAL A 107 -18.88 14.11 -14.98
CA VAL A 107 -18.88 13.66 -16.38
C VAL A 107 -18.89 12.14 -16.46
N PRO A 108 -19.96 11.50 -17.00
CA PRO A 108 -20.06 10.03 -17.11
C PRO A 108 -18.93 9.35 -17.89
N VAL A 109 -18.21 10.09 -18.73
CA VAL A 109 -17.10 9.60 -19.53
C VAL A 109 -15.84 9.31 -18.68
N ALA A 110 -15.82 9.75 -17.44
CA ALA A 110 -14.69 9.56 -16.52
C ALA A 110 -14.75 8.26 -15.70
N ASP A 111 -15.81 7.46 -15.85
CA ASP A 111 -16.02 6.20 -15.11
C ASP A 111 -14.84 5.22 -15.21
N GLY A 112 -14.17 5.14 -16.36
CA GLY A 112 -13.02 4.29 -16.56
C GLY A 112 -11.81 4.64 -15.67
N HIS A 113 -11.67 5.90 -15.28
CA HIS A 113 -10.59 6.37 -14.39
C HIS A 113 -10.91 6.16 -12.90
N MET A 114 -12.17 6.19 -12.56
CA MET A 114 -12.64 5.97 -11.19
C MET A 114 -12.55 4.50 -10.80
N SER A 115 -12.98 3.60 -11.67
CA SER A 115 -12.86 2.16 -11.48
C SER A 115 -11.41 1.70 -11.25
N TRP A 116 -10.46 2.36 -11.92
CA TRP A 116 -9.04 2.09 -11.68
C TRP A 116 -8.58 2.57 -10.29
N ALA A 117 -8.96 3.76 -9.87
CA ALA A 117 -8.61 4.30 -8.56
C ALA A 117 -9.18 3.43 -7.44
N ASP A 118 -10.44 3.06 -7.53
CA ASP A 118 -11.11 2.23 -6.53
C ASP A 118 -10.44 0.87 -6.37
N GLY A 119 -10.12 0.18 -7.45
CA GLY A 119 -9.48 -1.13 -7.40
C GLY A 119 -8.08 -1.13 -6.82
N THR A 120 -7.30 -0.06 -7.05
CA THR A 120 -5.90 0.03 -6.59
C THR A 120 -5.76 0.62 -5.19
N MET A 121 -6.78 1.32 -4.69
CA MET A 121 -6.76 1.92 -3.35
C MET A 121 -7.36 1.03 -2.27
N GLU A 122 -8.02 -0.05 -2.61
CA GLU A 122 -8.50 -1.00 -1.62
C GLU A 122 -7.31 -1.61 -0.87
N LEU A 123 -7.36 -1.57 0.46
CA LEU A 123 -6.32 -2.16 1.28
C LEU A 123 -6.26 -3.68 1.03
N PRO A 124 -5.06 -4.28 1.08
CA PRO A 124 -4.89 -5.72 0.90
C PRO A 124 -5.85 -6.52 1.75
N ASP A 125 -6.32 -7.63 1.21
CA ASP A 125 -7.23 -8.51 1.90
C ASP A 125 -6.61 -9.12 3.15
N ASP A 126 -7.36 -9.08 4.26
CA ASP A 126 -6.88 -9.56 5.56
C ASP A 126 -6.79 -11.09 5.63
N GLU A 127 -7.62 -11.79 4.87
CA GLU A 127 -7.57 -13.26 4.81
C GLU A 127 -6.28 -13.72 4.15
N THR A 128 -5.91 -13.06 3.05
CA THR A 128 -4.70 -13.38 2.29
C THR A 128 -3.46 -12.73 2.93
N TYR A 129 -3.49 -11.42 3.22
CA TYR A 129 -2.32 -10.63 3.63
C TYR A 129 -2.39 -10.18 5.10
N GLY A 130 -3.20 -10.83 5.92
CA GLY A 130 -3.37 -10.45 7.32
C GLY A 130 -2.06 -10.40 8.08
N GLY A 131 -1.80 -9.24 8.69
CA GLY A 131 -0.57 -8.95 9.40
C GLY A 131 0.47 -8.16 8.60
N LEU A 132 0.29 -7.93 7.30
CA LEU A 132 1.15 -7.01 6.53
C LEU A 132 1.04 -5.59 7.09
N ILE A 133 -0.20 -5.10 7.27
CA ILE A 133 -0.48 -3.81 7.90
C ILE A 133 -0.78 -4.03 9.38
N LYS A 134 0.06 -3.50 10.27
CA LYS A 134 -0.15 -3.61 11.71
C LYS A 134 -1.22 -2.66 12.23
N LYS A 135 -1.19 -1.42 11.73
CA LYS A 135 -2.16 -0.40 12.10
C LYS A 135 -2.38 0.58 10.95
N CYS A 136 -3.65 0.86 10.67
CA CYS A 136 -4.07 1.92 9.76
C CYS A 136 -4.94 2.92 10.52
N VAL A 137 -4.65 4.20 10.38
CA VAL A 137 -5.49 5.28 10.91
C VAL A 137 -5.84 6.21 9.76
N HIS A 138 -7.13 6.40 9.53
CA HIS A 138 -7.66 7.34 8.54
C HIS A 138 -8.37 8.48 9.27
N LEU A 139 -7.79 9.66 9.23
CA LEU A 139 -8.40 10.89 9.73
C LEU A 139 -9.16 11.57 8.60
N VAL A 140 -10.41 11.89 8.84
CA VAL A 140 -11.34 12.39 7.85
C VAL A 140 -11.87 13.75 8.26
N SER A 141 -11.91 14.70 7.33
CA SER A 141 -12.55 15.99 7.53
C SER A 141 -14.07 15.82 7.63
N GLY A 142 -14.65 16.11 8.79
CA GLY A 142 -16.09 16.06 9.01
C GLY A 142 -16.89 17.20 8.34
N HIS A 143 -16.23 18.22 7.80
CA HIS A 143 -16.85 19.42 7.26
C HIS A 143 -16.42 19.73 5.82
N GLU A 144 -16.04 18.73 5.04
CA GLU A 144 -15.71 18.95 3.62
C GLU A 144 -17.00 19.30 2.84
N GLN A 145 -17.05 20.54 2.33
CA GLN A 145 -18.20 21.05 1.57
C GLN A 145 -17.93 21.09 0.07
N ARG A 146 -16.72 20.80 -0.38
CA ARG A 146 -16.35 20.86 -1.78
C ARG A 146 -16.76 19.57 -2.49
N LEU A 147 -17.73 19.66 -3.37
CA LEU A 147 -18.23 18.52 -4.18
C LEU A 147 -17.16 17.87 -5.06
N CYS A 148 -16.06 18.60 -5.33
CA CYS A 148 -14.96 18.11 -6.17
C CYS A 148 -13.98 17.18 -5.42
N PHE A 149 -14.12 17.02 -4.11
CA PHE A 149 -13.20 16.24 -3.28
C PHE A 149 -13.97 15.26 -2.38
N PRO A 150 -14.67 14.29 -3.00
CA PRO A 150 -15.35 13.26 -2.22
C PRO A 150 -14.32 12.45 -1.45
N LEU A 151 -14.68 12.13 -0.22
CA LEU A 151 -13.88 11.28 0.63
C LEU A 151 -13.88 9.84 0.12
N ASP A 152 -12.71 9.26 0.01
CA ASP A 152 -12.54 7.83 -0.26
C ASP A 152 -12.25 7.09 1.06
N SER A 153 -13.28 6.59 1.70
CA SER A 153 -13.17 5.80 2.94
C SER A 153 -12.29 4.55 2.74
N VAL A 154 -11.68 4.07 3.83
CA VAL A 154 -11.00 2.76 3.85
C VAL A 154 -11.98 1.60 4.03
N ARG A 155 -13.27 1.89 4.11
CA ARG A 155 -14.34 0.88 4.19
C ARG A 155 -14.37 0.06 2.90
N ARG A 156 -14.47 -1.25 3.02
CA ARG A 156 -14.59 -2.16 1.89
C ARG A 156 -15.99 -2.07 1.25
N ALA A 157 -16.14 -2.57 0.04
CA ALA A 157 -17.42 -2.63 -0.68
C ALA A 157 -18.53 -3.35 0.11
N ASN A 158 -18.18 -4.30 0.98
CA ASN A 158 -19.12 -5.00 1.87
C ASN A 158 -19.55 -4.16 3.10
N GLY A 159 -19.15 -2.90 3.19
CA GLY A 159 -19.46 -1.99 4.29
C GLY A 159 -18.66 -2.18 5.56
N LYS A 160 -17.72 -3.15 5.60
CA LYS A 160 -16.88 -3.41 6.78
C LYS A 160 -15.53 -2.69 6.68
N TYR A 161 -14.98 -2.34 7.83
CA TYR A 161 -13.60 -1.86 7.91
C TYR A 161 -12.61 -3.02 7.96
N PRO A 162 -11.42 -2.90 7.33
CA PRO A 162 -10.33 -3.83 7.58
C PRO A 162 -10.00 -3.89 9.08
N PRO A 163 -9.69 -5.07 9.66
CA PRO A 163 -9.40 -5.20 11.09
C PRO A 163 -8.25 -4.32 11.59
N CYS A 164 -7.27 -4.03 10.73
CA CYS A 164 -6.15 -3.14 11.03
C CYS A 164 -6.51 -1.64 11.00
N ALA A 165 -7.70 -1.27 10.48
CA ALA A 165 -8.06 0.11 10.16
C ALA A 165 -9.01 0.72 11.19
N THR A 166 -8.73 1.97 11.55
CA THR A 166 -9.62 2.86 12.30
C THR A 166 -9.82 4.15 11.49
N GLU A 167 -11.07 4.50 11.24
CA GLU A 167 -11.44 5.76 10.60
C GLU A 167 -12.06 6.68 11.65
N VAL A 168 -11.60 7.93 11.70
CA VAL A 168 -12.00 8.95 12.69
C VAL A 168 -12.39 10.21 11.93
N VAL A 169 -13.57 10.74 12.22
CA VAL A 169 -14.12 12.00 11.68
C VAL A 169 -13.94 13.12 12.71
#